data_a45872b595beb477b732dbe1d0a427e7
#
_entry.id   a45872b595beb477b732dbe1d0a427e7
#
_cell.length_a   1.000
_cell.length_b   1.000
_cell.length_c   1.000
_cell.angle_alpha   90.00
_cell.angle_beta   90.00
_cell.angle_gamma   90.00
#
_symmetry.space_group_name_H-M   'P 1'
#
loop_
_entity.id
_entity.type
_entity.pdbx_description
1 polymer ?
#
loop_
_entity_poly.entity_id
_entity_poly.type
_entity_poly.pdbx_seq_one_letter_code
_entity_poly.pdbx_strand_id
1 'polypeptide(L)'
;MVRQAVYFLPEAMRLFGRTNPDVQITPVFQYENGVESFLGNEADILFALKEQTKQIAGVKVHDLFESRIYLITDKDDSLAKKNTIREEDLYGRTLMVGGGSPAALKAVQYRLISSGKIQYFNSPDHDTTLTNVAAGLGICLAPGFLNDHSGQFAWIPFECKESFSCVLCTHKADSRKSLSAFIDVLKKLYQDAVAFPL
;
A
#
# COMPACT_ATOMS: atom_id res chain seq x y z
N MET A 1 -7.11 -6.08 -4.22
CA MET A 1 -5.76 -5.86 -3.64
C MET A 1 -4.92 -5.16 -4.67
N VAL A 2 -4.22 -4.14 -4.29
CA VAL A 2 -3.35 -3.38 -5.18
C VAL A 2 -2.14 -4.23 -5.55
N ARG A 3 -1.78 -4.30 -6.84
CA ARG A 3 -0.67 -5.14 -7.35
C ARG A 3 0.65 -4.91 -6.63
N GLN A 4 0.81 -3.73 -6.04
CA GLN A 4 2.03 -3.24 -5.41
C GLN A 4 2.16 -3.61 -3.93
N ALA A 5 1.03 -3.94 -3.28
CA ALA A 5 0.99 -4.18 -1.84
C ALA A 5 1.90 -5.33 -1.37
N VAL A 6 2.36 -6.19 -2.27
CA VAL A 6 3.24 -7.31 -1.95
C VAL A 6 4.39 -7.38 -2.97
N TYR A 7 5.26 -6.38 -2.96
CA TYR A 7 6.40 -6.26 -3.88
C TYR A 7 7.28 -7.51 -3.95
N PHE A 8 7.59 -8.09 -2.80
CA PHE A 8 8.44 -9.30 -2.74
C PHE A 8 7.68 -10.60 -2.99
N LEU A 9 6.39 -10.57 -3.34
CA LEU A 9 5.61 -11.78 -3.58
C LEU A 9 6.23 -12.71 -4.64
N PRO A 10 6.65 -12.22 -5.83
CA PRO A 10 7.29 -13.08 -6.84
C PRO A 10 8.59 -13.73 -6.34
N GLU A 11 9.39 -12.98 -5.59
CA GLU A 11 10.63 -13.49 -4.96
C GLU A 11 10.32 -14.55 -3.92
N ALA A 12 9.36 -14.28 -3.02
CA ALA A 12 8.94 -15.22 -1.99
C ALA A 12 8.42 -16.53 -2.61
N MET A 13 7.59 -16.44 -3.66
CA MET A 13 7.09 -17.61 -4.38
C MET A 13 8.23 -18.45 -4.95
N ARG A 14 9.23 -17.81 -5.56
CA ARG A 14 10.39 -18.49 -6.14
C ARG A 14 11.25 -19.18 -5.07
N LEU A 15 11.53 -18.49 -3.96
CA LEU A 15 12.33 -19.04 -2.87
C LEU A 15 11.61 -20.20 -2.17
N PHE A 16 10.32 -20.01 -1.88
CA PHE A 16 9.49 -21.04 -1.25
C PHE A 16 9.34 -22.28 -2.12
N GLY A 17 9.11 -22.13 -3.44
CA GLY A 17 8.92 -23.24 -4.36
C GLY A 17 10.15 -24.15 -4.50
N ARG A 18 11.36 -23.64 -4.24
CA ARG A 18 12.57 -24.47 -4.24
C ARG A 18 12.59 -25.54 -3.15
N THR A 19 11.97 -25.25 -2.02
CA THR A 19 11.92 -26.16 -0.84
C THR A 19 10.56 -26.83 -0.67
N ASN A 20 9.54 -26.37 -1.40
CA ASN A 20 8.18 -26.89 -1.35
C ASN A 20 7.59 -27.07 -2.77
N PRO A 21 8.17 -27.95 -3.60
CA PRO A 21 7.81 -28.07 -5.03
C PRO A 21 6.35 -28.53 -5.25
N ASP A 22 5.77 -29.23 -4.28
CA ASP A 22 4.40 -29.74 -4.36
C ASP A 22 3.32 -28.71 -3.93
N VAL A 23 3.74 -27.49 -3.53
CA VAL A 23 2.82 -26.44 -3.10
C VAL A 23 2.70 -25.37 -4.17
N GLN A 24 1.52 -25.25 -4.75
CA GLN A 24 1.20 -24.18 -5.69
C GLN A 24 0.68 -22.95 -4.94
N ILE A 25 1.22 -21.76 -5.27
CA ILE A 25 0.75 -20.48 -4.78
C ILE A 25 0.09 -19.74 -5.93
N THR A 26 -1.16 -19.34 -5.76
CA THR A 26 -1.92 -18.59 -6.75
C THR A 26 -2.24 -17.19 -6.21
N PRO A 27 -1.58 -16.11 -6.70
CA PRO A 27 -1.92 -14.75 -6.33
C PRO A 27 -3.29 -14.36 -6.90
N VAL A 28 -4.14 -13.79 -6.07
CA VAL A 28 -5.44 -13.25 -6.47
C VAL A 28 -5.48 -11.75 -6.14
N PHE A 29 -5.72 -10.92 -7.15
CA PHE A 29 -5.80 -9.47 -7.01
C PHE A 29 -7.26 -9.05 -7.17
N GLN A 30 -7.93 -8.85 -6.04
CA GLN A 30 -9.31 -8.37 -5.98
C GLN A 30 -9.34 -7.00 -5.31
N TYR A 31 -9.96 -6.03 -5.97
CA TYR A 31 -10.17 -4.69 -5.39
C TYR A 31 -11.37 -4.66 -4.46
N GLU A 32 -12.38 -5.45 -4.78
CA GLU A 32 -13.62 -5.60 -4.03
C GLU A 32 -13.73 -7.05 -3.52
N ASN A 33 -14.43 -7.25 -2.42
CA ASN A 33 -14.74 -8.57 -1.84
C ASN A 33 -13.54 -9.42 -1.38
N GLY A 34 -12.33 -8.86 -1.25
CA GLY A 34 -11.16 -9.63 -0.80
C GLY A 34 -11.31 -10.21 0.62
N VAL A 35 -12.01 -9.48 1.50
CA VAL A 35 -12.31 -9.94 2.87
C VAL A 35 -13.37 -11.05 2.83
N GLU A 36 -14.40 -10.90 2.04
CA GLU A 36 -15.47 -11.88 1.86
C GLU A 36 -14.92 -13.20 1.29
N SER A 37 -14.11 -13.14 0.23
CA SER A 37 -13.45 -14.32 -0.33
C SER A 37 -12.53 -15.00 0.68
N PHE A 38 -11.81 -14.24 1.49
CA PHE A 38 -10.99 -14.80 2.56
C PHE A 38 -11.87 -15.48 3.63
N LEU A 39 -12.92 -14.83 4.11
CA LEU A 39 -13.85 -15.39 5.10
C LEU A 39 -14.62 -16.61 4.54
N GLY A 40 -14.87 -16.65 3.24
CA GLY A 40 -15.45 -17.78 2.51
C GLY A 40 -14.49 -18.95 2.26
N ASN A 41 -13.24 -18.89 2.74
CA ASN A 41 -12.19 -19.88 2.50
C ASN A 41 -11.80 -20.03 1.01
N GLU A 42 -12.01 -18.98 0.19
CA GLU A 42 -11.55 -18.94 -1.20
C GLU A 42 -10.08 -18.46 -1.30
N ALA A 43 -9.57 -17.88 -0.22
CA ALA A 43 -8.18 -17.45 -0.08
C ALA A 43 -7.62 -17.88 1.28
N ASP A 44 -6.38 -18.36 1.30
CA ASP A 44 -5.68 -18.81 2.51
C ASP A 44 -4.99 -17.66 3.23
N ILE A 45 -4.57 -16.62 2.48
CA ILE A 45 -3.84 -15.46 3.00
C ILE A 45 -4.51 -14.19 2.46
N LEU A 46 -4.79 -13.25 3.37
CA LEU A 46 -5.27 -11.91 3.03
C LEU A 46 -4.20 -10.88 3.40
N PHE A 47 -3.81 -10.03 2.44
CA PHE A 47 -3.09 -8.79 2.74
C PHE A 47 -4.09 -7.72 3.20
N ALA A 48 -3.81 -7.07 4.33
CA ALA A 48 -4.68 -6.03 4.90
C ALA A 48 -3.87 -4.94 5.63
N LEU A 49 -4.53 -3.84 5.94
CA LEU A 49 -4.03 -2.91 6.95
C LEU A 49 -4.44 -3.41 8.34
N LYS A 50 -3.55 -3.28 9.32
CA LYS A 50 -3.77 -3.80 10.68
C LYS A 50 -5.05 -3.25 11.32
N GLU A 51 -5.39 -2.00 11.03
CA GLU A 51 -6.63 -1.38 11.53
C GLU A 51 -7.90 -2.07 11.03
N GLN A 52 -7.86 -2.60 9.80
CA GLN A 52 -8.99 -3.32 9.18
C GLN A 52 -9.20 -4.70 9.80
N THR A 53 -8.15 -5.32 10.32
CA THR A 53 -8.22 -6.68 10.89
C THR A 53 -9.05 -6.76 12.16
N LYS A 54 -9.25 -5.64 12.86
CA LYS A 54 -10.08 -5.57 14.07
C LYS A 54 -11.53 -5.99 13.82
N GLN A 55 -12.00 -5.89 12.59
CA GLN A 55 -13.36 -6.23 12.18
C GLN A 55 -13.48 -7.67 11.62
N ILE A 56 -12.35 -8.38 11.52
CA ILE A 56 -12.31 -9.73 10.93
C ILE A 56 -12.15 -10.76 12.05
N ALA A 57 -13.19 -11.51 12.33
CA ALA A 57 -13.13 -12.56 13.36
C ALA A 57 -12.40 -13.82 12.86
N GLY A 58 -11.83 -14.60 13.79
CA GLY A 58 -11.23 -15.91 13.48
C GLY A 58 -9.89 -15.85 12.72
N VAL A 59 -9.22 -14.71 12.70
CA VAL A 59 -7.95 -14.54 12.01
C VAL A 59 -6.74 -14.52 12.95
N LYS A 60 -5.61 -15.00 12.43
CA LYS A 60 -4.28 -14.79 12.97
C LYS A 60 -3.59 -13.72 12.14
N VAL A 61 -3.11 -12.67 12.80
CA VAL A 61 -2.47 -11.53 12.16
C VAL A 61 -0.96 -11.68 12.24
N HIS A 62 -0.28 -11.46 11.12
CA HIS A 62 1.17 -11.51 10.98
C HIS A 62 1.66 -10.14 10.50
N ASP A 63 2.37 -9.40 11.35
CA ASP A 63 2.96 -8.12 10.96
C ASP A 63 3.95 -8.34 9.82
N LEU A 64 3.87 -7.50 8.78
CA LEU A 64 4.68 -7.62 7.58
C LEU A 64 5.66 -6.45 7.45
N PHE A 65 5.15 -5.22 7.29
CA PHE A 65 5.96 -4.00 7.23
C PHE A 65 5.14 -2.75 7.56
N GLU A 66 5.85 -1.65 7.85
CA GLU A 66 5.27 -0.32 7.97
C GLU A 66 5.45 0.43 6.64
N SER A 67 4.37 1.02 6.12
CA SER A 67 4.37 1.83 4.91
C SER A 67 4.17 3.31 5.24
N ARG A 68 4.94 4.19 4.62
CA ARG A 68 4.84 5.65 4.77
C ARG A 68 3.87 6.25 3.75
N ILE A 69 3.57 7.54 3.93
CA ILE A 69 2.87 8.36 2.94
C ILE A 69 3.89 8.95 1.96
N TYR A 70 3.53 8.94 0.69
CA TYR A 70 4.31 9.52 -0.40
C TYR A 70 3.49 10.55 -1.15
N LEU A 71 4.16 11.59 -1.63
CA LEU A 71 3.66 12.42 -2.70
C LEU A 71 3.83 11.68 -4.03
N ILE A 72 2.78 11.69 -4.85
CA ILE A 72 2.83 11.27 -6.25
C ILE A 72 2.67 12.52 -7.12
N THR A 73 3.58 12.69 -8.05
CA THR A 73 3.54 13.79 -9.02
C THR A 73 4.11 13.35 -10.36
N ASP A 74 3.91 14.13 -11.40
CA ASP A 74 4.58 13.94 -12.66
C ASP A 74 6.10 14.03 -12.47
N LYS A 75 6.88 13.30 -13.29
CA LYS A 75 8.34 13.28 -13.19
C LYS A 75 9.00 14.61 -13.52
N ASP A 76 8.34 15.40 -14.36
CA ASP A 76 8.84 16.70 -14.78
C ASP A 76 8.46 17.82 -13.79
N ASP A 77 7.64 17.50 -12.78
CA ASP A 77 7.31 18.44 -11.72
C ASP A 77 8.55 18.80 -10.88
N SER A 78 8.63 20.06 -10.46
CA SER A 78 9.73 20.56 -9.64
C SER A 78 9.88 19.78 -8.31
N LEU A 79 8.78 19.27 -7.75
CA LEU A 79 8.77 18.47 -6.52
C LEU A 79 9.43 17.11 -6.71
N ALA A 80 9.45 16.56 -7.93
CA ALA A 80 10.07 15.26 -8.23
C ALA A 80 11.60 15.25 -7.96
N LYS A 81 12.22 16.44 -7.91
CA LYS A 81 13.67 16.59 -7.64
C LYS A 81 13.99 16.60 -6.14
N LYS A 82 13.00 16.60 -5.26
CA LYS A 82 13.19 16.61 -3.81
C LYS A 82 13.36 15.20 -3.26
N ASN A 83 14.17 15.06 -2.22
CA ASN A 83 14.33 13.80 -1.50
C ASN A 83 13.19 13.54 -0.48
N THR A 84 12.55 14.61 -0.02
CA THR A 84 11.45 14.58 0.95
C THR A 84 10.55 15.79 0.71
N ILE A 85 9.25 15.61 0.87
CA ILE A 85 8.24 16.67 0.75
C ILE A 85 7.75 17.05 2.14
N ARG A 86 7.71 18.36 2.40
CA ARG A 86 7.07 18.95 3.57
C ARG A 86 5.74 19.57 3.21
N GLU A 87 4.94 19.89 4.21
CA GLU A 87 3.64 20.53 4.02
C GLU A 87 3.76 21.85 3.23
N GLU A 88 4.78 22.66 3.54
CA GLU A 88 5.00 23.96 2.90
C GLU A 88 5.30 23.84 1.40
N ASP A 89 5.86 22.73 0.97
CA ASP A 89 6.15 22.48 -0.45
C ASP A 89 4.87 22.31 -1.29
N LEU A 90 3.76 22.02 -0.64
CA LEU A 90 2.45 21.81 -1.28
C LEU A 90 1.60 23.09 -1.35
N TYR A 91 2.02 24.20 -0.74
CA TYR A 91 1.24 25.44 -0.74
C TYR A 91 1.05 25.97 -2.17
N GLY A 92 -0.18 26.39 -2.46
CA GLY A 92 -0.57 26.85 -3.79
C GLY A 92 -0.80 25.72 -4.82
N ARG A 93 -0.61 24.45 -4.44
CA ARG A 93 -0.85 23.28 -5.31
C ARG A 93 -2.30 22.79 -5.18
N THR A 94 -2.72 22.02 -6.16
CA THR A 94 -4.00 21.30 -6.12
C THR A 94 -3.77 19.86 -5.70
N LEU A 95 -4.30 19.47 -4.54
CA LEU A 95 -4.27 18.10 -4.02
C LEU A 95 -5.45 17.30 -4.60
N MET A 96 -5.17 16.27 -5.36
CA MET A 96 -6.16 15.30 -5.80
C MET A 96 -6.44 14.32 -4.68
N VAL A 97 -7.70 14.22 -4.25
CA VAL A 97 -8.13 13.35 -3.15
C VAL A 97 -8.96 12.22 -3.74
N GLY A 98 -8.41 11.03 -3.75
CA GLY A 98 -9.11 9.83 -4.25
C GLY A 98 -10.09 9.26 -3.23
N GLY A 99 -11.13 8.60 -3.72
CA GLY A 99 -12.05 7.82 -2.88
C GLY A 99 -11.33 6.64 -2.19
N GLY A 100 -11.88 6.20 -1.04
CA GLY A 100 -11.38 5.00 -0.36
C GLY A 100 -10.06 5.15 0.43
N SER A 101 -9.55 6.38 0.63
CA SER A 101 -8.33 6.61 1.41
C SER A 101 -8.41 6.00 2.82
N PRO A 102 -7.35 5.30 3.30
CA PRO A 102 -7.26 4.83 4.69
C PRO A 102 -7.32 5.97 5.70
N ALA A 103 -7.68 5.67 6.95
CA ALA A 103 -7.90 6.69 7.99
C ALA A 103 -6.67 7.60 8.22
N ALA A 104 -5.46 7.03 8.26
CA ALA A 104 -4.22 7.79 8.42
C ALA A 104 -4.00 8.79 7.27
N LEU A 105 -4.24 8.38 6.01
CA LEU A 105 -4.13 9.26 4.85
C LEU A 105 -5.20 10.36 4.87
N LYS A 106 -6.45 10.01 5.21
CA LYS A 106 -7.53 11.00 5.37
C LYS A 106 -7.19 12.08 6.39
N ALA A 107 -6.58 11.69 7.51
CA ALA A 107 -6.18 12.65 8.55
C ALA A 107 -5.14 13.67 8.03
N VAL A 108 -4.15 13.21 7.24
CA VAL A 108 -3.17 14.09 6.61
C VAL A 108 -3.82 14.99 5.57
N GLN A 109 -4.63 14.43 4.66
CA GLN A 109 -5.34 15.21 3.64
C GLN A 109 -6.24 16.29 4.27
N TYR A 110 -6.99 15.92 5.32
CA TYR A 110 -7.86 16.87 6.02
C TYR A 110 -7.04 18.01 6.66
N ARG A 111 -5.92 17.72 7.32
CA ARG A 111 -5.03 18.72 7.91
C ARG A 111 -4.51 19.70 6.84
N LEU A 112 -4.04 19.17 5.71
CA LEU A 112 -3.54 19.98 4.60
C LEU A 112 -4.61 20.90 4.02
N ILE A 113 -5.80 20.39 3.75
CA ILE A 113 -6.92 21.15 3.21
C ILE A 113 -7.40 22.22 4.19
N SER A 114 -7.51 21.87 5.48
CA SER A 114 -7.95 22.77 6.55
C SER A 114 -6.98 23.95 6.79
N SER A 115 -5.74 23.85 6.34
CA SER A 115 -4.79 24.97 6.40
C SER A 115 -5.21 26.16 5.54
N GLY A 116 -6.08 25.95 4.55
CA GLY A 116 -6.51 26.96 3.57
C GLY A 116 -5.42 27.37 2.55
N LYS A 117 -4.25 26.72 2.60
CA LYS A 117 -3.10 27.03 1.73
C LYS A 117 -2.98 26.10 0.53
N ILE A 118 -3.80 25.05 0.47
CA ILE A 118 -3.80 24.03 -0.56
C ILE A 118 -5.20 23.94 -1.15
N GLN A 119 -5.31 24.01 -2.47
CA GLN A 119 -6.55 23.70 -3.16
C GLN A 119 -6.73 22.17 -3.20
N TYR A 120 -7.97 21.69 -3.37
CA TYR A 120 -8.21 20.27 -3.52
C TYR A 120 -9.29 19.96 -4.53
N PHE A 121 -9.21 18.77 -5.10
CA PHE A 121 -10.19 18.22 -6.02
C PHE A 121 -10.49 16.77 -5.64
N ASN A 122 -11.77 16.44 -5.45
CA ASN A 122 -12.19 15.07 -5.15
C ASN A 122 -12.28 14.26 -6.44
N SER A 123 -11.45 13.23 -6.54
CA SER A 123 -11.51 12.24 -7.60
C SER A 123 -12.40 11.07 -7.17
N PRO A 124 -13.20 10.48 -8.06
CA PRO A 124 -14.10 9.37 -7.72
C PRO A 124 -13.33 8.12 -7.31
N ASP A 125 -12.17 7.88 -7.89
CA ASP A 125 -11.37 6.67 -7.71
C ASP A 125 -9.86 6.96 -7.88
N HIS A 126 -9.05 5.93 -7.65
CA HIS A 126 -7.59 6.00 -7.73
C HIS A 126 -7.09 6.22 -9.16
N ASP A 127 -7.68 5.56 -10.14
CA ASP A 127 -7.23 5.66 -11.55
C ASP A 127 -7.50 7.04 -12.11
N THR A 128 -8.66 7.63 -11.81
CA THR A 128 -8.97 9.03 -12.13
C THR A 128 -7.99 9.99 -11.44
N THR A 129 -7.64 9.73 -10.18
CA THR A 129 -6.64 10.52 -9.45
C THR A 129 -5.30 10.51 -10.18
N LEU A 130 -4.78 9.34 -10.54
CA LEU A 130 -3.50 9.21 -11.23
C LEU A 130 -3.53 9.80 -12.64
N THR A 131 -4.65 9.68 -13.34
CA THR A 131 -4.83 10.30 -14.66
C THR A 131 -4.72 11.82 -14.58
N ASN A 132 -5.34 12.43 -13.59
CA ASN A 132 -5.27 13.89 -13.36
C ASN A 132 -3.84 14.33 -12.98
N VAL A 133 -3.13 13.54 -12.18
CA VAL A 133 -1.72 13.79 -11.85
C VAL A 133 -0.84 13.70 -13.10
N ALA A 134 -1.03 12.67 -13.94
CA ALA A 134 -0.30 12.51 -15.20
C ALA A 134 -0.59 13.65 -16.20
N ALA A 135 -1.79 14.24 -16.14
CA ALA A 135 -2.17 15.40 -16.94
C ALA A 135 -1.62 16.75 -16.38
N GLY A 136 -0.86 16.71 -15.29
CA GLY A 136 -0.30 17.91 -14.64
C GLY A 136 -1.35 18.78 -13.93
N LEU A 137 -2.57 18.26 -13.68
CA LEU A 137 -3.65 19.00 -13.06
C LEU A 137 -3.51 19.13 -11.54
N GLY A 138 -2.62 18.36 -10.93
CA GLY A 138 -2.35 18.41 -9.50
C GLY A 138 -1.37 17.32 -9.04
N ILE A 139 -1.35 17.14 -7.74
CA ILE A 139 -0.53 16.16 -7.02
C ILE A 139 -1.44 15.28 -6.17
N CYS A 140 -0.99 14.10 -5.76
CA CYS A 140 -1.74 13.33 -4.77
C CYS A 140 -0.83 12.73 -3.69
N LEU A 141 -1.42 12.39 -2.56
CA LEU A 141 -0.77 11.61 -1.51
C LEU A 141 -1.30 10.19 -1.53
N ALA A 142 -0.41 9.22 -1.38
CA ALA A 142 -0.77 7.81 -1.33
C ALA A 142 0.13 7.02 -0.37
N PRO A 143 -0.37 5.88 0.15
CA PRO A 143 0.49 4.93 0.86
C PRO A 143 1.58 4.37 -0.05
N GLY A 144 2.80 4.22 0.46
CA GLY A 144 3.93 3.68 -0.29
C GLY A 144 3.72 2.27 -0.82
N PHE A 145 2.90 1.45 -0.11
CA PHE A 145 2.56 0.10 -0.58
C PHE A 145 1.75 0.08 -1.89
N LEU A 146 1.29 1.23 -2.39
CA LEU A 146 0.64 1.37 -3.69
C LEU A 146 1.62 1.63 -4.84
N ASN A 147 2.90 1.88 -4.55
CA ASN A 147 3.91 2.13 -5.57
C ASN A 147 4.19 0.87 -6.39
N ASP A 148 3.89 0.91 -7.66
CA ASP A 148 4.11 -0.21 -8.59
C ASP A 148 5.53 -0.27 -9.16
N HIS A 149 6.37 0.70 -8.80
CA HIS A 149 7.74 0.83 -9.29
C HIS A 149 7.84 0.84 -10.84
N SER A 150 6.73 1.13 -11.53
CA SER A 150 6.71 1.25 -13.01
C SER A 150 7.55 2.41 -13.49
N GLY A 151 7.78 3.35 -12.60
CA GLY A 151 8.47 4.58 -12.91
C GLY A 151 7.64 5.55 -13.76
N GLN A 152 6.33 5.41 -13.83
CA GLN A 152 5.45 6.36 -14.51
C GLN A 152 5.40 7.70 -13.77
N PHE A 153 5.38 7.66 -12.43
CA PHE A 153 5.32 8.83 -11.56
C PHE A 153 6.58 8.96 -10.70
N ALA A 154 6.83 10.16 -10.19
CA ALA A 154 7.73 10.37 -9.08
C ALA A 154 6.99 10.09 -7.77
N TRP A 155 7.61 9.28 -6.90
CA TRP A 155 7.14 8.95 -5.57
C TRP A 155 8.14 9.51 -4.57
N ILE A 156 7.76 10.55 -3.83
CA ILE A 156 8.65 11.24 -2.90
C ILE A 156 8.10 11.08 -1.48
N PRO A 157 8.89 10.67 -0.49
CA PRO A 157 8.45 10.56 0.90
C PRO A 157 7.86 11.89 1.39
N PHE A 158 6.67 11.82 1.98
CA PHE A 158 6.03 12.97 2.63
C PHE A 158 6.35 12.96 4.14
N GLU A 159 6.83 14.08 4.66
CA GLU A 159 7.20 14.21 6.07
C GLU A 159 5.97 14.31 6.96
N CYS A 160 5.59 13.21 7.58
CA CYS A 160 4.51 13.13 8.55
C CYS A 160 4.73 11.96 9.51
N LYS A 161 3.98 11.94 10.61
CA LYS A 161 4.05 10.86 11.62
C LYS A 161 3.14 9.66 11.29
N GLU A 162 2.22 9.87 10.39
CA GLU A 162 1.22 8.87 10.02
C GLU A 162 1.86 7.80 9.12
N SER A 163 1.56 6.54 9.39
CA SER A 163 2.01 5.37 8.64
C SER A 163 0.91 4.31 8.57
N PHE A 164 1.17 3.23 7.85
CA PHE A 164 0.25 2.12 7.67
C PHE A 164 0.95 0.82 8.08
N SER A 165 0.45 0.16 9.11
CA SER A 165 0.88 -1.19 9.47
C SER A 165 0.27 -2.19 8.49
N CYS A 166 1.08 -2.72 7.59
CA CYS A 166 0.69 -3.73 6.60
C CYS A 166 0.88 -5.12 7.21
N VAL A 167 -0.13 -5.97 7.07
CA VAL A 167 -0.16 -7.30 7.68
C VAL A 167 -0.66 -8.37 6.70
N LEU A 168 -0.32 -9.62 7.01
CA LEU A 168 -0.96 -10.79 6.43
C LEU A 168 -1.93 -11.40 7.46
N CYS A 169 -3.10 -11.80 7.01
CA CYS A 169 -4.07 -12.53 7.80
C CYS A 169 -4.18 -13.97 7.30
N THR A 170 -4.24 -14.93 8.22
CA THR A 170 -4.55 -16.34 7.96
C THR A 170 -5.72 -16.76 8.83
N HIS A 171 -6.42 -17.83 8.46
CA HIS A 171 -7.42 -18.42 9.33
C HIS A 171 -6.77 -18.94 10.61
N LYS A 172 -7.34 -18.63 11.77
CA LYS A 172 -6.79 -19.02 13.08
C LYS A 172 -6.70 -20.55 13.24
N ALA A 173 -7.64 -21.28 12.61
CA ALA A 173 -7.68 -22.74 12.64
C ALA A 173 -6.71 -23.40 11.65
N ASP A 174 -6.10 -22.64 10.74
CA ASP A 174 -5.17 -23.19 9.76
C ASP A 174 -3.81 -23.47 10.39
N SER A 175 -3.46 -24.75 10.47
CA SER A 175 -2.21 -25.24 11.05
C SER A 175 -1.20 -25.76 10.01
N ARG A 176 -1.44 -25.52 8.71
CA ARG A 176 -0.55 -25.99 7.63
C ARG A 176 0.85 -25.39 7.79
N LYS A 177 1.85 -26.28 7.87
CA LYS A 177 3.26 -25.85 7.98
C LYS A 177 3.74 -25.09 6.76
N SER A 178 3.27 -25.48 5.57
CA SER A 178 3.59 -24.79 4.31
C SER A 178 3.13 -23.33 4.31
N LEU A 179 1.94 -23.06 4.85
CA LEU A 179 1.41 -21.71 4.99
C LEU A 179 2.31 -20.85 5.88
N SER A 180 2.66 -21.36 7.06
CA SER A 180 3.55 -20.64 7.99
C SER A 180 4.92 -20.41 7.38
N ALA A 181 5.50 -21.41 6.72
CA ALA A 181 6.80 -21.31 6.06
C ALA A 181 6.81 -20.25 4.93
N PHE A 182 5.73 -20.15 4.14
CA PHE A 182 5.61 -19.12 3.12
C PHE A 182 5.55 -17.71 3.73
N ILE A 183 4.78 -17.52 4.80
CA ILE A 183 4.70 -16.24 5.52
C ILE A 183 6.08 -15.85 6.07
N ASP A 184 6.83 -16.80 6.64
CA ASP A 184 8.17 -16.54 7.18
C ASP A 184 9.16 -16.12 6.09
N VAL A 185 9.10 -16.73 4.90
CA VAL A 185 9.91 -16.33 3.73
C VAL A 185 9.58 -14.87 3.34
N LEU A 186 8.29 -14.54 3.24
CA LEU A 186 7.87 -13.20 2.85
C LEU A 186 8.26 -12.16 3.89
N LYS A 187 8.05 -12.44 5.18
CA LYS A 187 8.46 -11.54 6.28
C LYS A 187 9.96 -11.29 6.27
N LYS A 188 10.77 -12.33 6.05
CA LYS A 188 12.22 -12.20 6.00
C LYS A 188 12.67 -11.28 4.87
N LEU A 189 12.07 -11.39 3.68
CA LEU A 189 12.38 -10.51 2.56
C LEU A 189 12.12 -9.04 2.88
N TYR A 190 11.03 -8.73 3.58
CA TYR A 190 10.75 -7.35 4.00
C TYR A 190 11.67 -6.87 5.13
N GLN A 191 12.09 -7.74 6.03
CA GLN A 191 13.03 -7.40 7.12
C GLN A 191 14.45 -7.14 6.60
N ASP A 192 14.89 -7.91 5.60
CA ASP A 192 16.22 -7.83 5.02
C ASP A 192 16.35 -6.67 3.99
N ALA A 193 15.25 -6.07 3.57
CA ALA A 193 15.21 -5.00 2.58
C ALA A 193 15.67 -3.65 3.16
N VAL A 194 16.96 -3.35 3.06
CA VAL A 194 17.58 -2.11 3.60
C VAL A 194 17.14 -0.84 2.85
N ALA A 195 16.61 -0.94 1.66
CA ALA A 195 16.37 0.20 0.75
C ALA A 195 14.99 0.19 0.07
N PHE A 196 14.01 -0.53 0.62
CA PHE A 196 12.67 -0.52 0.04
C PHE A 196 11.93 0.75 0.47
N PRO A 197 11.45 1.59 -0.46
CA PRO A 197 10.67 2.78 -0.14
C PRO A 197 9.25 2.34 0.29
N LEU A 198 9.11 2.04 1.56
CA LEU A 198 7.86 1.63 2.19
C LEU A 198 7.14 2.82 2.80
#